data_f7057e8182796e1db512ad473acb18ab
#
_entry.id   f7057e8182796e1db512ad473acb18ab
#
_cell.length_a   1.000
_cell.length_b   1.000
_cell.length_c   1.000
_cell.angle_alpha   90.00
_cell.angle_beta   90.00
_cell.angle_gamma   90.00
#
_symmetry.space_group_name_H-M   'P 1'
#
loop_
_entity.id
_entity.type
_entity.pdbx_description
1 polymer ?
#
loop_
_entity_poly.entity_id
_entity_poly.type
_entity_poly.pdbx_seq_one_letter_code
_entity_poly.pdbx_strand_id
1 'polypeptide(L)'
;MESKSYTWFERRRRTKALDLAQEQITKALDTVTLLHQATKKMAENKRKEAMQYIENIFKVEKEVDKLRTEVFKELSKGVALFAEYREDLMHLVKRLDTLADHVKDAARCIKMLGDAEIPKEFWENTAHTTSFLVDCAHALRGSIEKIAVDSVAAIEGAKKVEDIERKIDDEYLKTKALFIKHGREVDSGSMVIFDDLVEFIEHAADMCADTADYIVILASRE
;
A
#
# COMPACT_ATOMS: atom_id res chain seq x y z
N MET A 1 10.20 -4.12 23.81
CA MET A 1 10.59 -3.94 22.40
C MET A 1 10.51 -2.46 22.12
N GLU A 2 11.67 -1.80 22.03
CA GLU A 2 11.73 -0.38 21.69
C GLU A 2 11.23 -0.21 20.26
N SER A 3 10.20 0.64 20.10
CA SER A 3 9.74 1.11 18.80
C SER A 3 10.93 1.75 18.11
N LYS A 4 11.44 1.13 17.05
CA LYS A 4 12.45 1.76 16.18
C LYS A 4 11.75 2.95 15.53
N SER A 5 11.98 4.13 16.07
CA SER A 5 11.51 5.40 15.54
C SER A 5 12.18 5.65 14.20
N TYR A 6 11.45 6.18 13.25
CA TYR A 6 12.00 6.61 11.97
C TYR A 6 12.99 7.75 12.23
N THR A 7 14.27 7.50 12.05
CA THR A 7 15.35 8.40 12.43
C THR A 7 15.33 9.72 11.65
N TRP A 8 14.70 9.77 10.45
CA TRP A 8 14.42 11.00 9.73
C TRP A 8 13.58 11.98 10.56
N PHE A 9 12.69 11.44 11.41
CA PHE A 9 11.91 12.23 12.34
C PHE A 9 12.69 12.59 13.62
N GLU A 10 13.71 11.83 14.01
CA GLU A 10 14.46 12.04 15.25
C GLU A 10 15.48 13.18 15.22
N ARG A 11 16.11 13.45 14.09
CA ARG A 11 17.06 14.56 13.93
C ARG A 11 16.42 15.94 14.09
N ARG A 12 15.12 16.03 14.14
CA ARG A 12 14.34 17.26 14.28
C ARG A 12 13.56 17.21 15.57
N ARG A 13 13.30 18.37 16.19
CA ARG A 13 12.44 18.42 17.38
C ARG A 13 11.18 17.62 17.11
N ARG A 14 10.97 16.54 17.83
CA ARG A 14 9.74 15.75 17.81
C ARG A 14 8.54 16.67 17.84
N THR A 15 7.75 16.66 16.79
CA THR A 15 6.52 17.45 16.70
C THR A 15 5.35 16.49 16.60
N LYS A 16 4.22 16.89 17.11
CA LYS A 16 2.99 16.08 17.02
C LYS A 16 2.65 15.70 15.58
N ALA A 17 2.94 16.57 14.60
CA ALA A 17 2.73 16.28 13.18
C ALA A 17 3.57 15.09 12.70
N LEU A 18 4.83 15.00 13.15
CA LEU A 18 5.73 13.90 12.80
C LEU A 18 5.28 12.57 13.42
N ASP A 19 4.87 12.59 14.71
CA ASP A 19 4.38 11.38 15.39
C ASP A 19 3.11 10.84 14.70
N LEU A 20 2.16 11.72 14.34
CA LEU A 20 0.94 11.37 13.62
C LEU A 20 1.24 10.84 12.20
N ALA A 21 2.18 11.45 11.47
CA ALA A 21 2.57 10.99 10.16
C ALA A 21 3.22 9.60 10.22
N GLN A 22 4.09 9.35 11.20
CA GLN A 22 4.70 8.04 11.41
C GLN A 22 3.65 6.95 11.67
N GLU A 23 2.64 7.26 12.48
CA GLU A 23 1.54 6.33 12.74
C GLU A 23 0.71 6.08 11.47
N GLN A 24 0.42 7.14 10.70
CA GLN A 24 -0.33 7.06 9.44
C GLN A 24 0.42 6.19 8.41
N ILE A 25 1.73 6.43 8.20
CA ILE A 25 2.58 5.65 7.30
C ILE A 25 2.56 4.16 7.68
N THR A 26 2.73 3.86 8.97
CA THR A 26 2.73 2.49 9.46
C THR A 26 1.40 1.80 9.14
N LYS A 27 0.28 2.43 9.46
CA LYS A 27 -1.07 1.87 9.23
C LYS A 27 -1.36 1.71 7.74
N ALA A 28 -0.97 2.68 6.90
CA ALA A 28 -1.16 2.59 5.45
C ALA A 28 -0.45 1.37 4.87
N LEU A 29 0.82 1.15 5.22
CA LEU A 29 1.58 -0.01 4.76
C LEU A 29 1.06 -1.34 5.33
N ASP A 30 0.49 -1.34 6.53
CA ASP A 30 -0.09 -2.54 7.13
C ASP A 30 -1.39 -2.99 6.42
N THR A 31 -2.12 -2.08 5.73
CA THR A 31 -3.29 -2.44 4.92
C THR A 31 -2.95 -3.45 3.82
N VAL A 32 -1.76 -3.34 3.24
CA VAL A 32 -1.24 -4.26 2.20
C VAL A 32 -1.14 -5.69 2.74
N THR A 33 -0.61 -5.85 3.96
CA THR A 33 -0.53 -7.17 4.60
C THR A 33 -1.92 -7.77 4.83
N LEU A 34 -2.90 -6.95 5.23
CA LEU A 34 -4.27 -7.40 5.40
C LEU A 34 -4.91 -7.84 4.07
N LEU A 35 -4.64 -7.13 2.97
CA LEU A 35 -5.12 -7.50 1.64
C LEU A 35 -4.54 -8.86 1.20
N HIS A 36 -3.24 -9.05 1.38
CA HIS A 36 -2.60 -10.35 1.10
C HIS A 36 -3.23 -11.49 1.92
N GLN A 37 -3.50 -11.28 3.21
CA GLN A 37 -4.18 -12.29 4.01
C GLN A 37 -5.59 -12.56 3.49
N ALA A 38 -6.34 -11.55 3.06
CA ALA A 38 -7.67 -11.72 2.48
C ALA A 38 -7.61 -12.54 1.18
N THR A 39 -6.75 -12.19 0.23
CA THR A 39 -6.61 -12.91 -1.05
C THR A 39 -6.14 -14.35 -0.86
N LYS A 40 -5.19 -14.57 0.07
CA LYS A 40 -4.75 -15.91 0.46
C LYS A 40 -5.90 -16.77 1.01
N LYS A 41 -6.76 -16.17 1.84
CA LYS A 41 -7.95 -16.88 2.36
C LYS A 41 -8.97 -17.18 1.27
N MET A 42 -9.12 -16.31 0.27
CA MET A 42 -9.93 -16.60 -0.91
C MET A 42 -9.36 -17.79 -1.70
N ALA A 43 -8.06 -17.84 -1.95
CA ALA A 43 -7.38 -18.97 -2.61
C ALA A 43 -7.52 -20.31 -1.83
N GLU A 44 -7.57 -20.23 -0.49
CA GLU A 44 -7.83 -21.37 0.40
C GLU A 44 -9.33 -21.75 0.49
N ASN A 45 -10.22 -21.07 -0.23
CA ASN A 45 -11.67 -21.19 -0.15
C ASN A 45 -12.25 -20.93 1.26
N LYS A 46 -11.57 -20.06 2.03
CA LYS A 46 -11.94 -19.66 3.40
C LYS A 46 -12.58 -18.27 3.43
N ARG A 47 -13.66 -18.08 2.66
CA ARG A 47 -14.34 -16.78 2.47
C ARG A 47 -14.67 -16.04 3.77
N LYS A 48 -15.18 -16.76 4.78
CA LYS A 48 -15.51 -16.13 6.07
C LYS A 48 -14.30 -15.51 6.76
N GLU A 49 -13.14 -16.16 6.67
CA GLU A 49 -11.89 -15.62 7.21
C GLU A 49 -11.41 -14.44 6.35
N ALA A 50 -11.52 -14.52 5.02
CA ALA A 50 -11.19 -13.40 4.12
C ALA A 50 -12.00 -12.14 4.46
N MET A 51 -13.31 -12.28 4.70
CA MET A 51 -14.17 -11.15 5.07
C MET A 51 -13.76 -10.47 6.38
N GLN A 52 -13.17 -11.19 7.32
CA GLN A 52 -12.64 -10.59 8.56
C GLN A 52 -11.45 -9.65 8.26
N TYR A 53 -10.55 -10.05 7.36
CA TYR A 53 -9.44 -9.19 6.92
C TYR A 53 -9.95 -7.97 6.15
N ILE A 54 -10.95 -8.14 5.28
CA ILE A 54 -11.58 -7.04 4.53
C ILE A 54 -12.20 -6.01 5.48
N GLU A 55 -12.95 -6.45 6.49
CA GLU A 55 -13.51 -5.53 7.49
C GLU A 55 -12.42 -4.81 8.30
N ASN A 56 -11.29 -5.45 8.53
CA ASN A 56 -10.14 -4.81 9.16
C ASN A 56 -9.49 -3.77 8.24
N ILE A 57 -9.37 -4.03 6.92
CA ILE A 57 -8.89 -3.03 5.94
C ILE A 57 -9.76 -1.77 6.03
N PHE A 58 -11.08 -1.90 6.01
CA PHE A 58 -12.01 -0.77 6.10
C PHE A 58 -11.90 0.04 7.40
N LYS A 59 -11.53 -0.62 8.50
CA LYS A 59 -11.28 0.07 9.78
C LYS A 59 -9.96 0.82 9.75
N VAL A 60 -8.89 0.16 9.31
CA VAL A 60 -7.53 0.73 9.29
C VAL A 60 -7.47 1.91 8.31
N GLU A 61 -8.08 1.79 7.13
CA GLU A 61 -8.12 2.91 6.17
C GLU A 61 -8.80 4.15 6.75
N LYS A 62 -9.92 4.02 7.47
CA LYS A 62 -10.55 5.16 8.16
C LYS A 62 -9.63 5.80 9.21
N GLU A 63 -8.78 5.02 9.83
CA GLU A 63 -7.77 5.54 10.77
C GLU A 63 -6.65 6.26 10.00
N VAL A 64 -6.23 5.74 8.85
CA VAL A 64 -5.26 6.39 7.94
C VAL A 64 -5.78 7.74 7.48
N ASP A 65 -7.01 7.83 6.98
CA ASP A 65 -7.66 9.08 6.54
C ASP A 65 -7.78 10.11 7.68
N LYS A 66 -8.17 9.64 8.87
CA LYS A 66 -8.23 10.49 10.06
C LYS A 66 -6.86 11.04 10.43
N LEU A 67 -5.83 10.19 10.47
CA LEU A 67 -4.46 10.59 10.79
C LEU A 67 -3.91 11.58 9.76
N ARG A 68 -4.13 11.36 8.45
CA ARG A 68 -3.81 12.33 7.40
C ARG A 68 -4.42 13.70 7.70
N THR A 69 -5.71 13.74 8.01
CA THR A 69 -6.42 14.97 8.33
C THR A 69 -5.83 15.66 9.57
N GLU A 70 -5.46 14.91 10.58
CA GLU A 70 -4.81 15.44 11.79
C GLU A 70 -3.41 15.97 11.51
N VAL A 71 -2.61 15.28 10.68
CA VAL A 71 -1.29 15.76 10.22
C VAL A 71 -1.43 17.12 9.53
N PHE A 72 -2.33 17.25 8.55
CA PHE A 72 -2.55 18.49 7.82
C PHE A 72 -3.00 19.62 8.74
N LYS A 73 -3.86 19.33 9.71
CA LYS A 73 -4.30 20.28 10.74
C LYS A 73 -3.15 20.75 11.64
N GLU A 74 -2.26 19.85 12.05
CA GLU A 74 -1.07 20.23 12.85
C GLU A 74 -0.10 21.07 12.02
N LEU A 75 0.16 20.71 10.76
CA LEU A 75 1.03 21.46 9.86
C LEU A 75 0.50 22.89 9.57
N SER A 76 -0.82 23.06 9.51
CA SER A 76 -1.45 24.38 9.30
C SER A 76 -1.30 25.34 10.48
N LYS A 77 -1.00 24.85 11.68
CA LYS A 77 -0.79 25.69 12.89
C LYS A 77 0.56 26.38 12.93
N GLY A 78 1.35 26.33 11.87
CA GLY A 78 2.64 27.01 11.82
C GLY A 78 3.70 26.38 12.73
N VAL A 79 3.68 25.07 12.89
CA VAL A 79 4.68 24.31 13.65
C VAL A 79 6.08 24.65 13.13
N ALA A 80 7.08 24.65 14.02
CA ALA A 80 8.49 25.02 13.77
C ALA A 80 9.22 24.03 12.82
N LEU A 81 8.59 23.69 11.69
CA LEU A 81 9.18 22.98 10.58
C LEU A 81 9.45 23.97 9.44
N PHE A 82 10.61 23.88 8.82
CA PHE A 82 10.88 24.63 7.59
C PHE A 82 9.83 24.32 6.52
N ALA A 83 9.51 25.30 5.66
CA ALA A 83 8.43 25.17 4.67
C ALA A 83 8.59 23.92 3.78
N GLU A 84 9.81 23.67 3.30
CA GLU A 84 10.15 22.51 2.46
C GLU A 84 9.78 21.18 3.12
N TYR A 85 10.09 21.04 4.41
CA TYR A 85 9.78 19.79 5.14
C TYR A 85 8.30 19.59 5.42
N ARG A 86 7.52 20.66 5.50
CA ARG A 86 6.06 20.57 5.60
C ARG A 86 5.48 20.02 4.30
N GLU A 87 5.95 20.52 3.16
CA GLU A 87 5.54 20.04 1.84
C GLU A 87 5.93 18.58 1.65
N ASP A 88 7.18 18.23 1.94
CA ASP A 88 7.67 16.85 1.82
C ASP A 88 6.84 15.88 2.66
N LEU A 89 6.53 16.26 3.91
CA LEU A 89 5.70 15.42 4.79
C LEU A 89 4.26 15.30 4.26
N MET A 90 3.68 16.39 3.77
CA MET A 90 2.34 16.38 3.17
C MET A 90 2.28 15.47 1.94
N HIS A 91 3.29 15.52 1.07
CA HIS A 91 3.37 14.67 -0.11
C HIS A 91 3.49 13.20 0.25
N LEU A 92 4.36 12.86 1.21
CA LEU A 92 4.55 11.48 1.66
C LEU A 92 3.27 10.92 2.29
N VAL A 93 2.66 11.66 3.20
CA VAL A 93 1.40 11.29 3.88
C VAL A 93 0.26 11.11 2.86
N LYS A 94 0.17 11.98 1.84
CA LYS A 94 -0.88 11.87 0.81
C LYS A 94 -0.69 10.66 -0.09
N ARG A 95 0.55 10.35 -0.50
CA ARG A 95 0.83 9.15 -1.33
C ARG A 95 0.44 7.86 -0.60
N LEU A 96 0.80 7.76 0.67
CA LEU A 96 0.48 6.56 1.45
C LEU A 96 -1.00 6.46 1.82
N ASP A 97 -1.71 7.58 1.92
CA ASP A 97 -3.16 7.60 2.00
C ASP A 97 -3.80 7.05 0.71
N THR A 98 -3.31 7.48 -0.45
CA THR A 98 -3.76 6.97 -1.75
C THR A 98 -3.48 5.47 -1.91
N LEU A 99 -2.32 4.97 -1.44
CA LEU A 99 -2.03 3.53 -1.37
C LEU A 99 -3.11 2.78 -0.57
N ALA A 100 -3.45 3.28 0.62
CA ALA A 100 -4.48 2.65 1.46
C ALA A 100 -5.88 2.70 0.82
N ASP A 101 -6.18 3.76 0.06
CA ASP A 101 -7.42 3.86 -0.74
C ASP A 101 -7.49 2.76 -1.82
N HIS A 102 -6.42 2.54 -2.60
CA HIS A 102 -6.39 1.46 -3.60
C HIS A 102 -6.54 0.08 -2.96
N VAL A 103 -5.87 -0.16 -1.83
CA VAL A 103 -6.04 -1.41 -1.06
C VAL A 103 -7.49 -1.59 -0.58
N LYS A 104 -8.15 -0.51 -0.12
CA LYS A 104 -9.57 -0.54 0.26
C LYS A 104 -10.46 -0.84 -0.94
N ASP A 105 -10.18 -0.27 -2.10
CA ASP A 105 -10.98 -0.49 -3.31
C ASP A 105 -10.81 -1.94 -3.81
N ALA A 106 -9.60 -2.51 -3.77
CA ALA A 106 -9.39 -3.94 -3.99
C ALA A 106 -10.21 -4.80 -3.00
N ALA A 107 -10.22 -4.44 -1.71
CA ALA A 107 -11.02 -5.13 -0.70
C ALA A 107 -12.53 -5.03 -0.96
N ARG A 108 -13.01 -3.89 -1.49
CA ARG A 108 -14.41 -3.72 -1.95
C ARG A 108 -14.76 -4.67 -3.08
N CYS A 109 -13.88 -4.83 -4.06
CA CYS A 109 -14.08 -5.78 -5.16
C CYS A 109 -14.23 -7.21 -4.64
N ILE A 110 -13.35 -7.66 -3.72
CA ILE A 110 -13.48 -8.99 -3.08
C ILE A 110 -14.85 -9.12 -2.37
N LYS A 111 -15.28 -8.08 -1.67
CA LYS A 111 -16.57 -8.07 -0.97
C LYS A 111 -17.76 -8.12 -1.95
N MET A 112 -17.68 -7.39 -3.07
CA MET A 112 -18.73 -7.37 -4.11
C MET A 112 -18.84 -8.70 -4.84
N LEU A 113 -17.72 -9.41 -5.08
CA LEU A 113 -17.73 -10.75 -5.67
C LEU A 113 -18.53 -11.76 -4.82
N GLY A 114 -18.60 -11.56 -3.50
CA GLY A 114 -19.48 -12.33 -2.61
C GLY A 114 -19.34 -13.83 -2.81
N ASP A 115 -20.44 -14.49 -3.26
CA ASP A 115 -20.50 -15.91 -3.53
C ASP A 115 -20.28 -16.26 -5.02
N ALA A 116 -19.78 -15.34 -5.84
CA ALA A 116 -19.48 -15.59 -7.24
C ALA A 116 -18.49 -16.76 -7.38
N GLU A 117 -18.75 -17.62 -8.36
CA GLU A 117 -17.89 -18.77 -8.68
C GLU A 117 -16.74 -18.29 -9.56
N ILE A 118 -15.64 -17.95 -8.92
CA ILE A 118 -14.39 -17.57 -9.58
C ILE A 118 -13.42 -18.75 -9.57
N PRO A 119 -12.87 -19.17 -10.72
CA PRO A 119 -11.90 -20.26 -10.78
C PRO A 119 -10.73 -20.04 -9.81
N LYS A 120 -10.31 -21.11 -9.16
CA LYS A 120 -9.27 -21.09 -8.12
C LYS A 120 -7.96 -20.44 -8.60
N GLU A 121 -7.62 -20.68 -9.86
CA GLU A 121 -6.41 -20.14 -10.51
C GLU A 121 -6.32 -18.59 -10.42
N PHE A 122 -7.45 -17.89 -10.51
CA PHE A 122 -7.50 -16.43 -10.32
C PHE A 122 -7.10 -16.03 -8.90
N TRP A 123 -7.66 -16.70 -7.89
CA TRP A 123 -7.36 -16.40 -6.50
C TRP A 123 -5.92 -16.77 -6.11
N GLU A 124 -5.39 -17.86 -6.64
CA GLU A 124 -4.02 -18.28 -6.43
C GLU A 124 -3.04 -17.26 -7.03
N ASN A 125 -3.30 -16.80 -8.27
CA ASN A 125 -2.49 -15.75 -8.88
C ASN A 125 -2.61 -14.43 -8.12
N THR A 126 -3.82 -13.99 -7.76
CA THR A 126 -4.01 -12.77 -6.96
C THR A 126 -3.30 -12.82 -5.60
N ALA A 127 -3.34 -13.98 -4.91
CA ALA A 127 -2.62 -14.16 -3.66
C ALA A 127 -1.09 -14.11 -3.87
N HIS A 128 -0.59 -14.62 -5.01
CA HIS A 128 0.81 -14.52 -5.38
C HIS A 128 1.21 -13.07 -5.64
N THR A 129 0.43 -12.33 -6.45
CA THR A 129 0.65 -10.91 -6.74
C THR A 129 0.67 -10.07 -5.47
N THR A 130 -0.31 -10.27 -4.58
CA THR A 130 -0.34 -9.52 -3.31
C THR A 130 0.79 -9.89 -2.36
N SER A 131 1.45 -11.05 -2.51
CA SER A 131 2.68 -11.35 -1.76
C SER A 131 3.84 -10.46 -2.19
N PHE A 132 3.98 -10.18 -3.48
CA PHE A 132 4.95 -9.19 -3.98
C PHE A 132 4.60 -7.77 -3.50
N LEU A 133 3.32 -7.42 -3.44
CA LEU A 133 2.91 -6.11 -2.91
C LEU A 133 3.30 -5.95 -1.42
N VAL A 134 3.27 -7.03 -0.63
CA VAL A 134 3.80 -7.02 0.75
C VAL A 134 5.31 -6.77 0.77
N ASP A 135 6.06 -7.45 -0.12
CA ASP A 135 7.51 -7.23 -0.23
C ASP A 135 7.81 -5.79 -0.67
N CYS A 136 7.01 -5.23 -1.59
CA CYS A 136 7.07 -3.85 -2.04
C CYS A 136 6.87 -2.87 -0.86
N ALA A 137 5.81 -3.06 -0.07
CA ALA A 137 5.52 -2.24 1.10
C ALA A 137 6.63 -2.34 2.18
N HIS A 138 7.24 -3.52 2.38
CA HIS A 138 8.36 -3.68 3.28
C HIS A 138 9.62 -2.97 2.79
N ALA A 139 9.93 -3.05 1.49
CA ALA A 139 11.06 -2.33 0.90
C ALA A 139 10.85 -0.81 1.02
N LEU A 140 9.64 -0.32 0.74
CA LEU A 140 9.27 1.08 0.86
C LEU A 140 9.41 1.58 2.31
N ARG A 141 8.90 0.82 3.28
CA ARG A 141 9.07 1.13 4.72
C ARG A 141 10.54 1.27 5.09
N GLY A 142 11.36 0.29 4.70
CA GLY A 142 12.80 0.31 4.97
C GLY A 142 13.51 1.49 4.31
N SER A 143 13.08 1.91 3.13
CA SER A 143 13.58 3.09 2.42
C SER A 143 13.22 4.38 3.17
N ILE A 144 11.95 4.55 3.57
CA ILE A 144 11.49 5.71 4.37
C ILE A 144 12.29 5.84 5.68
N GLU A 145 12.51 4.73 6.38
CA GLU A 145 13.26 4.72 7.65
C GLU A 145 14.70 5.22 7.50
N LYS A 146 15.25 5.16 6.29
CA LYS A 146 16.66 5.46 6.03
C LYS A 146 16.92 6.84 5.43
N ILE A 147 15.91 7.58 5.01
CA ILE A 147 16.06 8.87 4.30
C ILE A 147 17.11 9.80 4.96
N ALA A 148 17.12 9.92 6.28
CA ALA A 148 18.01 10.85 6.99
C ALA A 148 19.19 10.21 7.71
N VAL A 149 19.34 8.90 7.64
CA VAL A 149 20.40 8.16 8.34
C VAL A 149 21.44 7.66 7.38
N ASP A 150 20.99 7.17 6.24
CA ASP A 150 21.78 6.50 5.22
C ASP A 150 21.08 6.70 3.88
N SER A 151 21.34 7.84 3.25
CA SER A 151 20.70 8.21 1.97
C SER A 151 21.01 7.20 0.86
N VAL A 152 22.18 6.57 0.87
CA VAL A 152 22.52 5.52 -0.10
C VAL A 152 21.62 4.31 0.07
N ALA A 153 21.47 3.82 1.31
CA ALA A 153 20.59 2.69 1.58
C ALA A 153 19.09 3.03 1.38
N ALA A 154 18.67 4.30 1.54
CA ALA A 154 17.33 4.75 1.20
C ALA A 154 17.08 4.63 -0.32
N ILE A 155 18.01 5.11 -1.14
CA ILE A 155 17.96 5.03 -2.61
C ILE A 155 18.00 3.57 -3.09
N GLU A 156 18.83 2.74 -2.50
CA GLU A 156 18.86 1.30 -2.81
C GLU A 156 17.52 0.61 -2.48
N GLY A 157 16.92 0.96 -1.34
CA GLY A 157 15.59 0.50 -0.96
C GLY A 157 14.51 0.94 -1.95
N ALA A 158 14.56 2.18 -2.42
CA ALA A 158 13.65 2.71 -3.44
C ALA A 158 13.78 1.93 -4.76
N LYS A 159 14.99 1.68 -5.26
CA LYS A 159 15.21 0.84 -6.46
C LYS A 159 14.66 -0.57 -6.31
N LYS A 160 14.74 -1.14 -5.11
CA LYS A 160 14.15 -2.45 -4.83
C LYS A 160 12.62 -2.41 -4.93
N VAL A 161 11.98 -1.32 -4.57
CA VAL A 161 10.53 -1.13 -4.76
C VAL A 161 10.18 -1.21 -6.24
N GLU A 162 10.88 -0.47 -7.11
CA GLU A 162 10.68 -0.51 -8.57
C GLU A 162 10.90 -1.92 -9.17
N ASP A 163 11.93 -2.65 -8.69
CA ASP A 163 12.18 -4.02 -9.16
C ASP A 163 11.08 -5.00 -8.76
N ILE A 164 10.38 -4.75 -7.66
CA ILE A 164 9.25 -5.57 -7.21
C ILE A 164 7.98 -5.17 -7.95
N GLU A 165 7.74 -3.88 -8.18
CA GLU A 165 6.60 -3.38 -8.96
C GLU A 165 6.59 -4.00 -10.36
N ARG A 166 7.72 -4.04 -11.10
CA ARG A 166 7.81 -4.73 -12.39
C ARG A 166 7.39 -6.20 -12.35
N LYS A 167 7.59 -6.90 -11.22
CA LYS A 167 7.09 -8.27 -11.07
C LYS A 167 5.57 -8.31 -10.88
N ILE A 168 5.02 -7.29 -10.24
CA ILE A 168 3.56 -7.16 -10.09
C ILE A 168 2.92 -6.89 -11.45
N ASP A 169 3.53 -6.06 -12.30
CA ASP A 169 3.13 -5.83 -13.68
C ASP A 169 3.12 -7.14 -14.51
N ASP A 170 4.16 -7.93 -14.36
CA ASP A 170 4.21 -9.23 -15.03
C ASP A 170 3.08 -10.18 -14.57
N GLU A 171 2.75 -10.19 -13.26
CA GLU A 171 1.63 -10.96 -12.72
C GLU A 171 0.27 -10.39 -13.15
N TYR A 172 0.15 -9.06 -13.25
CA TYR A 172 -1.02 -8.39 -13.80
C TYR A 172 -1.33 -8.91 -15.22
N LEU A 173 -0.34 -8.93 -16.11
CA LEU A 173 -0.49 -9.44 -17.47
C LEU A 173 -0.87 -10.93 -17.48
N LYS A 174 -0.32 -11.74 -16.58
CA LYS A 174 -0.70 -13.16 -16.45
C LYS A 174 -2.16 -13.29 -16.02
N THR A 175 -2.61 -12.47 -15.08
CA THR A 175 -4.02 -12.47 -14.67
C THR A 175 -4.93 -12.06 -15.82
N LYS A 176 -4.57 -11.05 -16.63
CA LYS A 176 -5.33 -10.68 -17.83
C LYS A 176 -5.41 -11.84 -18.85
N ALA A 177 -4.39 -12.67 -18.95
CA ALA A 177 -4.44 -13.88 -19.80
C ALA A 177 -5.43 -14.93 -19.26
N LEU A 178 -5.64 -15.03 -17.94
CA LEU A 178 -6.65 -15.91 -17.36
C LEU A 178 -8.08 -15.49 -17.76
N PHE A 179 -8.35 -14.19 -17.92
CA PHE A 179 -9.66 -13.71 -18.41
C PHE A 179 -9.97 -14.27 -19.82
N ILE A 180 -8.97 -14.36 -20.69
CA ILE A 180 -9.15 -14.96 -22.02
C ILE A 180 -9.39 -16.47 -21.90
N LYS A 181 -8.65 -17.14 -21.03
CA LYS A 181 -8.73 -18.60 -20.81
C LYS A 181 -10.08 -19.02 -20.24
N HIS A 182 -10.60 -18.29 -19.24
CA HIS A 182 -11.78 -18.63 -18.46
C HIS A 182 -13.01 -17.76 -18.77
N GLY A 183 -12.97 -16.92 -19.80
CA GLY A 183 -14.02 -15.93 -20.08
C GLY A 183 -15.41 -16.49 -20.39
N ARG A 184 -15.53 -17.82 -20.54
CA ARG A 184 -16.82 -18.52 -20.68
C ARG A 184 -17.32 -19.20 -19.41
N GLU A 185 -16.49 -19.25 -18.38
CA GLU A 185 -16.77 -19.98 -17.13
C GLU A 185 -17.28 -19.04 -16.04
N VAL A 186 -17.03 -17.73 -16.17
CA VAL A 186 -17.40 -16.71 -15.20
C VAL A 186 -18.39 -15.75 -15.85
N ASP A 187 -19.41 -15.34 -15.12
CA ASP A 187 -20.33 -14.32 -15.62
C ASP A 187 -19.62 -12.96 -15.85
N SER A 188 -20.10 -12.19 -16.80
CA SER A 188 -19.46 -10.95 -17.21
C SER A 188 -19.40 -9.89 -16.10
N GLY A 189 -20.39 -9.86 -15.20
CA GLY A 189 -20.38 -8.92 -14.08
C GLY A 189 -19.28 -9.25 -13.08
N SER A 190 -19.14 -10.52 -12.71
CA SER A 190 -18.04 -10.99 -11.85
C SER A 190 -16.67 -10.78 -12.48
N MET A 191 -16.55 -10.94 -13.82
CA MET A 191 -15.32 -10.68 -14.54
C MET A 191 -14.90 -9.22 -14.46
N VAL A 192 -15.83 -8.27 -14.63
CA VAL A 192 -15.55 -6.82 -14.52
C VAL A 192 -15.08 -6.49 -13.12
N ILE A 193 -15.76 -6.97 -12.08
CA ILE A 193 -15.36 -6.70 -10.69
C ILE A 193 -14.01 -7.34 -10.36
N PHE A 194 -13.71 -8.51 -10.94
CA PHE A 194 -12.40 -9.15 -10.74
C PHE A 194 -11.30 -8.39 -11.49
N ASP A 195 -11.62 -7.82 -12.64
CA ASP A 195 -10.71 -6.95 -13.39
C ASP A 195 -10.35 -5.70 -12.57
N ASP A 196 -11.36 -5.01 -12.03
CA ASP A 196 -11.17 -3.88 -11.12
C ASP A 196 -10.31 -4.25 -9.90
N LEU A 197 -10.51 -5.46 -9.32
CA LEU A 197 -9.67 -5.95 -8.21
C LEU A 197 -8.19 -6.00 -8.58
N VAL A 198 -7.89 -6.55 -9.76
CA VAL A 198 -6.52 -6.69 -10.25
C VAL A 198 -5.89 -5.33 -10.55
N GLU A 199 -6.65 -4.41 -11.14
CA GLU A 199 -6.23 -3.03 -11.39
C GLU A 199 -5.94 -2.27 -10.09
N PHE A 200 -6.78 -2.39 -9.06
CA PHE A 200 -6.50 -1.74 -7.77
C PHE A 200 -5.26 -2.30 -7.06
N ILE A 201 -4.93 -3.58 -7.26
CA ILE A 201 -3.69 -4.16 -6.73
C ILE A 201 -2.48 -3.58 -7.45
N GLU A 202 -2.54 -3.44 -8.77
CA GLU A 202 -1.49 -2.82 -9.59
C GLU A 202 -1.35 -1.33 -9.22
N HIS A 203 -2.43 -0.55 -9.15
CA HIS A 203 -2.39 0.84 -8.71
C HIS A 203 -1.79 1.01 -7.30
N ALA A 204 -1.96 0.03 -6.41
CA ALA A 204 -1.31 0.05 -5.10
C ALA A 204 0.22 -0.16 -5.22
N ALA A 205 0.67 -0.98 -6.17
CA ALA A 205 2.10 -1.16 -6.46
C ALA A 205 2.70 0.09 -7.11
N ASP A 206 2.02 0.68 -8.08
CA ASP A 206 2.37 1.96 -8.71
C ASP A 206 2.54 3.06 -7.66
N MET A 207 1.64 3.13 -6.69
CA MET A 207 1.74 4.12 -5.62
C MET A 207 2.95 3.86 -4.71
N CYS A 208 3.37 2.61 -4.53
CA CYS A 208 4.63 2.30 -3.86
C CYS A 208 5.83 2.81 -4.67
N ALA A 209 5.84 2.59 -5.99
CA ALA A 209 6.91 3.05 -6.90
C ALA A 209 6.96 4.59 -6.96
N ASP A 210 5.82 5.27 -7.14
CA ASP A 210 5.74 6.75 -7.10
C ASP A 210 6.24 7.33 -5.76
N THR A 211 5.97 6.63 -4.66
CA THR A 211 6.49 7.02 -3.35
C THR A 211 7.99 6.77 -3.25
N ALA A 212 8.51 5.69 -3.84
CA ALA A 212 9.93 5.38 -3.86
C ALA A 212 10.71 6.41 -4.68
N ASP A 213 10.21 6.84 -5.83
CA ASP A 213 10.77 7.93 -6.62
C ASP A 213 10.87 9.22 -5.81
N TYR A 214 9.83 9.52 -5.04
CA TYR A 214 9.85 10.69 -4.17
C TYR A 214 10.88 10.56 -3.04
N ILE A 215 11.09 9.36 -2.50
CA ILE A 215 12.15 9.10 -1.50
C ILE A 215 13.54 9.33 -2.10
N VAL A 216 13.79 8.97 -3.36
CA VAL A 216 15.06 9.26 -4.05
C VAL A 216 15.32 10.77 -4.06
N ILE A 217 14.29 11.59 -4.35
CA ILE A 217 14.41 13.04 -4.33
C ILE A 217 14.75 13.55 -2.91
N LEU A 218 14.07 13.02 -1.89
CA LEU A 218 14.30 13.43 -0.49
C LEU A 218 15.70 13.03 -0.01
N ALA A 219 16.13 11.80 -0.29
CA ALA A 219 17.43 11.28 0.11
C ALA A 219 18.61 11.97 -0.62
N SER A 220 18.37 12.49 -1.83
CA SER A 220 19.40 13.20 -2.60
C SER A 220 19.65 14.64 -2.13
N ARG A 221 18.78 15.19 -1.26
CA ARG A 221 18.94 16.53 -0.66
C ARG A 221 19.66 16.52 0.68
N GLU A 222 19.82 15.35 1.29
CA GLU A 222 20.52 15.14 2.59
C GLU A 222 22.02 14.85 2.36
#